data_3753f19cc6c5fc23f1451c74ee658e07
#
_entry.id   3753f19cc6c5fc23f1451c74ee658e07
#
_cell.length_a   1.000
_cell.length_b   1.000
_cell.length_c   1.000
_cell.angle_alpha   90.00
_cell.angle_beta   90.00
_cell.angle_gamma   90.00
#
_symmetry.space_group_name_H-M   'P 1'
#
loop_
_entity.id
_entity.type
_entity.pdbx_description
1 polymer ?
#
loop_
_entity_poly.entity_id
_entity_poly.type
_entity_poly.pdbx_seq_one_letter_code
_entity_poly.pdbx_strand_id
1 'polypeptide(L)'
;MKKYIIIILSLMFLSSCRIGKEYSKMKIDMPETFSSYTDSVCFADMKWWEIYADTNLMKLISYTLENNKDMKIAVAKVKEMSARKKIDYANFFPNVNATAYGQDEKLNYQGNFDKQPHDVEYGVKANISWELDLWGNLRWANDAAIAEYMSTIEGQRALMMSLVAEVAEIYFELIALDNELLIVKQTLKAREDGVKLAKLRFEGGLTSETSYQQAKLEYAKTATMIPDLEKKIAIKENEILALSGSYPKRVERFDTQNNLELADSIPVGLPSDLMERRPDVRKAEQKLIAANAKVGVAYTNMFPKIALTTSLGLETDKFTTLLSSPMFFVGANLLSPVFNMGKNKAKYKAQIAVYEQECYNYEKVVMSAFYDVMNALVEFEKIKQIYDSRLLLKESAQATMELAQLQYINGVIGYLDVLDAQRNYFDAQISLSNAYRDKQITMVKLYKALGGGY
;
A
#
# COMPACT_ATOMS: atom_id res chain seq x y z
N MET A 1 -37.46 5.27 50.26
CA MET A 1 -36.11 5.65 49.87
C MET A 1 -35.43 4.65 48.92
N LYS A 2 -35.28 3.36 49.22
CA LYS A 2 -34.63 2.37 48.31
C LYS A 2 -35.22 2.29 46.90
N LYS A 3 -36.54 2.38 46.73
CA LYS A 3 -37.18 2.36 45.38
C LYS A 3 -36.88 3.61 44.55
N TYR A 4 -36.74 4.78 45.14
CA TYR A 4 -36.39 6.03 44.43
C TYR A 4 -34.90 6.06 44.03
N ILE A 5 -34.01 5.47 44.84
CA ILE A 5 -32.60 5.32 44.50
C ILE A 5 -32.42 4.44 43.29
N ILE A 6 -33.19 3.33 43.22
CA ILE A 6 -33.16 2.38 42.07
C ILE A 6 -33.69 3.08 40.78
N ILE A 7 -34.77 3.87 40.91
CA ILE A 7 -35.33 4.66 39.78
C ILE A 7 -34.36 5.73 39.31
N ILE A 8 -33.71 6.47 40.21
CA ILE A 8 -32.72 7.45 39.89
C ILE A 8 -31.46 6.81 39.24
N LEU A 9 -31.01 5.66 39.77
CA LEU A 9 -29.93 4.91 39.17
C LEU A 9 -30.31 4.39 37.76
N SER A 10 -31.55 3.90 37.58
CA SER A 10 -32.06 3.44 36.28
C SER A 10 -32.21 4.57 35.27
N LEU A 11 -32.61 5.77 35.69
CA LEU A 11 -32.68 6.98 34.85
C LEU A 11 -31.28 7.51 34.48
N MET A 12 -30.28 7.42 35.35
CA MET A 12 -28.88 7.74 35.01
C MET A 12 -28.29 6.78 33.96
N PHE A 13 -28.70 5.51 33.94
CA PHE A 13 -28.29 4.55 32.89
C PHE A 13 -28.90 4.86 31.51
N LEU A 14 -30.05 5.53 31.42
CA LEU A 14 -30.73 5.85 30.17
C LEU A 14 -30.18 7.11 29.46
N SER A 15 -29.41 7.94 30.15
CA SER A 15 -28.82 9.18 29.60
C SER A 15 -27.29 9.19 29.59
N SER A 16 -26.67 8.06 29.23
CA SER A 16 -25.21 8.01 29.02
C SER A 16 -24.83 8.87 27.82
N CYS A 17 -24.73 10.20 28.01
CA CYS A 17 -24.29 11.15 27.00
C CYS A 17 -22.81 10.95 26.70
N ARG A 18 -22.48 10.64 25.46
CA ARG A 18 -21.10 10.69 24.98
C ARG A 18 -20.68 12.15 24.87
N ILE A 19 -19.66 12.55 25.64
CA ILE A 19 -19.12 13.93 25.61
C ILE A 19 -17.98 14.00 24.61
N GLY A 20 -17.99 15.02 23.75
CA GLY A 20 -16.97 15.26 22.74
C GLY A 20 -17.58 15.62 21.38
N LYS A 21 -16.74 15.99 20.43
CA LYS A 21 -17.16 16.34 19.07
C LYS A 21 -16.97 15.13 18.16
N GLU A 22 -18.05 14.63 17.58
CA GLU A 22 -18.01 13.54 16.62
C GLU A 22 -17.31 14.00 15.32
N TYR A 23 -16.70 13.02 14.64
CA TYR A 23 -16.11 13.27 13.34
C TYR A 23 -17.18 13.66 12.32
N SER A 24 -16.88 14.69 11.55
CA SER A 24 -17.65 15.04 10.35
C SER A 24 -16.71 15.00 9.15
N LYS A 25 -17.18 14.41 8.03
CA LYS A 25 -16.37 14.30 6.80
C LYS A 25 -15.83 15.67 6.42
N MET A 26 -14.52 15.76 6.26
CA MET A 26 -13.84 17.00 5.91
C MET A 26 -14.18 17.39 4.47
N LYS A 27 -14.61 18.64 4.28
CA LYS A 27 -14.83 19.19 2.94
C LYS A 27 -13.47 19.63 2.39
N ILE A 28 -13.05 19.02 1.30
CA ILE A 28 -11.86 19.42 0.55
C ILE A 28 -12.34 20.15 -0.70
N ASP A 29 -11.82 21.33 -0.93
CA ASP A 29 -12.10 22.11 -2.14
C ASP A 29 -11.28 21.51 -3.29
N MET A 30 -11.94 20.72 -4.13
CA MET A 30 -11.37 20.05 -5.29
C MET A 30 -12.03 20.51 -6.57
N PRO A 31 -11.30 20.52 -7.71
CA PRO A 31 -11.91 20.73 -9.02
C PRO A 31 -13.02 19.72 -9.28
N GLU A 32 -14.10 20.14 -9.94
CA GLU A 32 -15.26 19.29 -10.22
C GLU A 32 -14.99 18.25 -11.32
N THR A 33 -14.01 18.49 -12.18
CA THR A 33 -13.69 17.64 -13.32
C THR A 33 -12.19 17.46 -13.52
N PHE A 34 -11.78 16.34 -14.12
CA PHE A 34 -10.44 16.12 -14.64
C PHE A 34 -10.34 16.68 -16.07
N SER A 35 -10.12 18.00 -16.21
CA SER A 35 -9.98 18.64 -17.53
C SER A 35 -11.20 18.39 -18.44
N SER A 36 -11.01 17.87 -19.66
CA SER A 36 -12.05 17.69 -20.69
C SER A 36 -12.83 16.35 -20.56
N TYR A 37 -12.53 15.52 -19.57
CA TYR A 37 -13.11 14.20 -19.41
C TYR A 37 -14.27 14.22 -18.41
N THR A 38 -15.49 13.95 -18.86
CA THR A 38 -16.73 13.97 -18.06
C THR A 38 -17.58 12.73 -18.31
N ASP A 39 -17.02 11.54 -18.12
CA ASP A 39 -17.81 10.31 -18.25
C ASP A 39 -18.23 9.80 -16.86
N SER A 40 -19.46 9.29 -16.80
CA SER A 40 -20.05 8.70 -15.59
C SER A 40 -19.55 7.27 -15.29
N VAL A 41 -18.87 6.62 -16.23
CA VAL A 41 -18.27 5.29 -16.07
C VAL A 41 -16.79 5.48 -15.87
N CYS A 42 -16.17 4.73 -14.94
CA CYS A 42 -14.76 4.82 -14.68
C CYS A 42 -14.02 3.56 -15.13
N PHE A 43 -12.88 3.74 -15.81
CA PHE A 43 -12.01 2.65 -16.22
C PHE A 43 -11.58 1.75 -15.04
N ALA A 44 -11.46 2.32 -13.84
CA ALA A 44 -11.16 1.58 -12.61
C ALA A 44 -12.26 0.61 -12.15
N ASP A 45 -13.47 0.67 -12.73
CA ASP A 45 -14.55 -0.28 -12.46
C ASP A 45 -14.32 -1.64 -13.13
N MET A 46 -13.48 -1.67 -14.18
CA MET A 46 -13.05 -2.92 -14.80
C MET A 46 -12.07 -3.64 -13.89
N LYS A 47 -12.14 -4.95 -13.86
CA LYS A 47 -11.18 -5.74 -13.11
C LYS A 47 -9.86 -5.82 -13.88
N TRP A 48 -8.72 -5.82 -13.19
CA TRP A 48 -7.40 -5.81 -13.83
C TRP A 48 -7.20 -6.97 -14.83
N TRP A 49 -7.82 -8.13 -14.60
CA TRP A 49 -7.75 -9.27 -15.53
C TRP A 49 -8.63 -9.12 -16.77
N GLU A 50 -9.53 -8.15 -16.81
CA GLU A 50 -10.31 -7.80 -17.99
C GLU A 50 -9.55 -6.82 -18.90
N ILE A 51 -8.60 -6.08 -18.31
CA ILE A 51 -7.77 -5.10 -19.02
C ILE A 51 -6.60 -5.78 -19.71
N TYR A 52 -5.96 -6.76 -19.04
CA TYR A 52 -4.81 -7.48 -19.57
C TYR A 52 -5.23 -8.85 -20.07
N ALA A 53 -5.35 -9.01 -21.38
CA ALA A 53 -5.68 -10.29 -22.03
C ALA A 53 -4.52 -11.32 -21.97
N ASP A 54 -3.46 -11.05 -21.21
CA ASP A 54 -2.27 -11.93 -21.08
C ASP A 54 -2.42 -12.89 -19.91
N THR A 55 -2.59 -14.18 -20.23
CA THR A 55 -2.79 -15.24 -19.23
C THR A 55 -1.54 -15.49 -18.38
N ASN A 56 -0.30 -15.21 -18.88
CA ASN A 56 0.93 -15.37 -18.12
C ASN A 56 1.06 -14.24 -17.09
N LEU A 57 0.77 -13.00 -17.48
CA LEU A 57 0.70 -11.87 -16.56
C LEU A 57 -0.34 -12.12 -15.46
N MET A 58 -1.54 -12.60 -15.82
CA MET A 58 -2.59 -12.92 -14.85
C MET A 58 -2.15 -13.98 -13.83
N LYS A 59 -1.52 -15.06 -14.30
CA LYS A 59 -0.97 -16.11 -13.40
C LYS A 59 0.13 -15.54 -12.49
N LEU A 60 1.00 -14.70 -13.02
CA LEU A 60 2.10 -14.10 -12.28
C LEU A 60 1.61 -13.15 -11.19
N ILE A 61 0.62 -12.29 -11.50
CA ILE A 61 -0.01 -11.41 -10.52
C ILE A 61 -0.70 -12.23 -9.42
N SER A 62 -1.54 -13.21 -9.79
CA SER A 62 -2.23 -14.06 -8.81
C SER A 62 -1.23 -14.78 -7.89
N TYR A 63 -0.19 -15.35 -8.48
CA TYR A 63 0.87 -16.01 -7.72
C TYR A 63 1.60 -15.05 -6.77
N THR A 64 1.87 -13.81 -7.23
CA THR A 64 2.50 -12.77 -6.41
C THR A 64 1.62 -12.38 -5.23
N LEU A 65 0.34 -12.14 -5.44
CA LEU A 65 -0.60 -11.78 -4.37
C LEU A 65 -0.70 -12.84 -3.28
N GLU A 66 -0.58 -14.13 -3.65
CA GLU A 66 -0.60 -15.24 -2.71
C GLU A 66 0.72 -15.44 -1.96
N ASN A 67 1.85 -15.17 -2.60
CA ASN A 67 3.18 -15.57 -2.11
C ASN A 67 4.07 -14.43 -1.65
N ASN A 68 3.82 -13.19 -2.09
CA ASN A 68 4.58 -12.01 -1.70
C ASN A 68 4.63 -11.86 -0.17
N LYS A 69 5.82 -11.59 0.37
CA LYS A 69 6.03 -11.53 1.82
C LYS A 69 5.42 -10.29 2.46
N ASP A 70 5.46 -9.15 1.77
CA ASP A 70 4.85 -7.91 2.28
C ASP A 70 3.33 -8.03 2.33
N MET A 71 2.71 -8.72 1.35
CA MET A 71 1.27 -9.03 1.38
C MET A 71 0.93 -9.94 2.57
N LYS A 72 1.73 -10.97 2.85
CA LYS A 72 1.56 -11.84 4.03
C LYS A 72 1.73 -11.06 5.35
N ILE A 73 2.69 -10.15 5.41
CA ILE A 73 2.89 -9.24 6.55
C ILE A 73 1.67 -8.33 6.71
N ALA A 74 1.15 -7.74 5.64
CA ALA A 74 -0.04 -6.90 5.69
C ALA A 74 -1.28 -7.67 6.19
N VAL A 75 -1.50 -8.91 5.72
CA VAL A 75 -2.56 -9.80 6.22
C VAL A 75 -2.38 -10.10 7.72
N ALA A 76 -1.15 -10.38 8.16
CA ALA A 76 -0.86 -10.62 9.58
C ALA A 76 -1.13 -9.36 10.41
N LYS A 77 -0.81 -8.16 9.89
CA LYS A 77 -1.10 -6.87 10.52
C LYS A 77 -2.60 -6.62 10.68
N VAL A 78 -3.41 -6.96 9.69
CA VAL A 78 -4.88 -6.90 9.78
C VAL A 78 -5.39 -7.82 10.90
N LYS A 79 -4.84 -9.04 11.02
CA LYS A 79 -5.18 -9.97 12.11
C LYS A 79 -4.79 -9.41 13.48
N GLU A 80 -3.60 -8.83 13.60
CA GLU A 80 -3.13 -8.15 14.82
C GLU A 80 -4.10 -7.04 15.23
N MET A 81 -4.43 -6.13 14.31
CA MET A 81 -5.32 -5.01 14.60
C MET A 81 -6.75 -5.45 14.90
N SER A 82 -7.23 -6.52 14.28
CA SER A 82 -8.49 -7.17 14.65
C SER A 82 -8.49 -7.67 16.10
N ALA A 83 -7.39 -8.26 16.55
CA ALA A 83 -7.24 -8.71 17.94
C ALA A 83 -7.14 -7.52 18.91
N ARG A 84 -6.38 -6.46 18.56
CA ARG A 84 -6.29 -5.23 19.37
C ARG A 84 -7.65 -4.57 19.55
N LYS A 85 -8.43 -4.43 18.47
CA LYS A 85 -9.81 -3.92 18.54
C LYS A 85 -10.67 -4.72 19.54
N LYS A 86 -10.50 -6.05 19.62
CA LYS A 86 -11.22 -6.88 20.61
C LYS A 86 -10.78 -6.59 22.05
N ILE A 87 -9.52 -6.18 22.27
CA ILE A 87 -9.04 -5.78 23.60
C ILE A 87 -9.78 -4.53 24.07
N ASP A 88 -9.87 -3.50 23.20
CA ASP A 88 -10.59 -2.26 23.54
C ASP A 88 -12.09 -2.53 23.76
N TYR A 89 -12.69 -3.38 22.93
CA TYR A 89 -14.08 -3.81 23.12
C TYR A 89 -14.30 -4.58 24.43
N ALA A 90 -13.32 -5.39 24.87
CA ALA A 90 -13.43 -6.15 26.11
C ALA A 90 -13.50 -5.25 27.36
N ASN A 91 -12.99 -4.00 27.29
CA ASN A 91 -13.08 -3.03 28.37
C ASN A 91 -14.51 -2.59 28.71
N PHE A 92 -15.49 -2.85 27.85
CA PHE A 92 -16.91 -2.63 28.17
C PHE A 92 -17.47 -3.63 29.18
N PHE A 93 -16.82 -4.76 29.40
CA PHE A 93 -17.29 -5.85 30.22
C PHE A 93 -16.53 -5.90 31.56
N PRO A 94 -17.16 -6.47 32.61
CA PRO A 94 -16.47 -6.69 33.86
C PRO A 94 -15.24 -7.58 33.71
N ASN A 95 -14.17 -7.23 34.40
CA ASN A 95 -12.97 -8.06 34.53
C ASN A 95 -13.11 -8.92 35.80
N VAL A 96 -12.87 -10.23 35.69
CA VAL A 96 -12.93 -11.18 36.78
C VAL A 96 -11.55 -11.79 37.00
N ASN A 97 -10.99 -11.54 38.20
CA ASN A 97 -9.70 -12.08 38.61
C ASN A 97 -9.87 -12.94 39.87
N ALA A 98 -9.22 -14.10 39.91
CA ALA A 98 -9.11 -14.90 41.12
C ALA A 98 -7.79 -14.60 41.83
N THR A 99 -7.84 -14.40 43.14
CA THR A 99 -6.65 -14.20 43.99
C THR A 99 -6.70 -15.17 45.15
N ALA A 100 -5.60 -15.80 45.47
CA ALA A 100 -5.38 -16.54 46.68
C ALA A 100 -4.16 -15.97 47.40
N TYR A 101 -4.26 -15.71 48.68
CA TYR A 101 -3.19 -15.08 49.44
C TYR A 101 -3.17 -15.59 50.87
N GLY A 102 -2.02 -15.52 51.46
CA GLY A 102 -1.78 -15.64 52.89
C GLY A 102 -0.78 -14.55 53.29
N GLN A 103 -1.14 -13.75 54.24
CA GLN A 103 -0.32 -12.67 54.72
C GLN A 103 -0.24 -12.72 56.26
N ASP A 104 0.89 -12.30 56.80
CA ASP A 104 1.10 -12.07 58.23
C ASP A 104 1.71 -10.68 58.34
N GLU A 105 0.92 -9.74 58.86
CA GLU A 105 1.34 -8.35 59.03
C GLU A 105 1.42 -7.97 60.50
N LYS A 106 2.55 -7.37 60.89
CA LYS A 106 2.76 -6.81 62.22
C LYS A 106 2.80 -5.29 62.13
N LEU A 107 1.68 -4.68 62.52
CA LEU A 107 1.53 -3.23 62.48
C LEU A 107 2.02 -2.60 63.80
N ASN A 108 2.87 -1.57 63.74
CA ASN A 108 3.36 -0.81 64.87
C ASN A 108 2.67 0.56 64.92
N TYR A 109 1.58 0.66 65.67
CA TYR A 109 0.86 1.91 65.85
C TYR A 109 1.37 2.83 66.95
N GLN A 110 2.22 2.35 67.86
CA GLN A 110 2.69 3.13 69.06
C GLN A 110 4.16 2.95 69.38
N GLY A 111 5.01 2.47 68.47
CA GLY A 111 6.47 2.29 68.72
C GLY A 111 6.83 1.08 69.62
N ASN A 112 5.88 0.23 69.98
CA ASN A 112 6.12 -0.95 70.82
C ASN A 112 5.75 -2.25 70.08
N PHE A 113 6.76 -2.84 69.44
CA PHE A 113 6.61 -4.04 68.62
C PHE A 113 6.18 -5.31 69.38
N ASP A 114 6.50 -5.38 70.69
CA ASP A 114 6.24 -6.61 71.48
C ASP A 114 4.78 -6.79 71.89
N LYS A 115 3.93 -5.78 71.74
CA LYS A 115 2.51 -5.83 72.12
C LYS A 115 1.53 -5.71 70.98
N GLN A 116 1.99 -5.75 69.74
CA GLN A 116 1.14 -5.61 68.57
C GLN A 116 0.56 -6.99 68.16
N PRO A 117 -0.75 -7.12 67.91
CA PRO A 117 -1.30 -8.34 67.38
C PRO A 117 -0.76 -8.58 65.96
N HIS A 118 -0.45 -9.84 65.70
CA HIS A 118 -0.26 -10.28 64.33
C HIS A 118 -1.62 -10.25 63.64
N ASP A 119 -1.70 -9.61 62.51
CA ASP A 119 -2.84 -9.62 61.61
C ASP A 119 -2.59 -10.66 60.52
N VAL A 120 -3.03 -11.91 60.81
CA VAL A 120 -2.86 -13.03 59.88
C VAL A 120 -4.13 -13.16 59.07
N GLU A 121 -4.00 -13.14 57.77
CA GLU A 121 -5.17 -13.24 56.86
C GLU A 121 -4.88 -14.28 55.79
N TYR A 122 -5.81 -15.22 55.60
CA TYR A 122 -5.83 -16.18 54.51
C TYR A 122 -7.10 -15.96 53.68
N GLY A 123 -6.95 -15.88 52.36
CA GLY A 123 -8.10 -15.62 51.49
C GLY A 123 -7.99 -16.26 50.12
N VAL A 124 -9.15 -16.66 49.60
CA VAL A 124 -9.36 -17.02 48.20
C VAL A 124 -10.57 -16.25 47.70
N LYS A 125 -10.36 -15.33 46.78
CA LYS A 125 -11.40 -14.39 46.30
C LYS A 125 -11.48 -14.38 44.80
N ALA A 126 -12.69 -14.27 44.24
CA ALA A 126 -12.95 -13.79 42.89
C ALA A 126 -13.25 -12.28 42.97
N ASN A 127 -12.43 -11.46 42.33
CA ASN A 127 -12.61 -10.01 42.28
C ASN A 127 -13.17 -9.63 40.92
N ILE A 128 -14.32 -8.95 40.90
CA ILE A 128 -14.99 -8.45 39.71
C ILE A 128 -14.84 -6.95 39.74
N SER A 129 -14.28 -6.37 38.67
CA SER A 129 -14.16 -4.92 38.49
C SER A 129 -14.76 -4.50 37.17
N TRP A 130 -15.55 -3.41 37.17
CA TRP A 130 -16.20 -2.90 35.97
C TRP A 130 -16.19 -1.37 35.98
N GLU A 131 -15.57 -0.75 34.95
CA GLU A 131 -15.59 0.70 34.73
C GLU A 131 -16.88 1.08 34.00
N LEU A 132 -17.65 2.03 34.55
CA LEU A 132 -18.85 2.53 33.91
C LEU A 132 -18.50 3.65 32.93
N ASP A 133 -18.88 3.49 31.67
CA ASP A 133 -18.58 4.47 30.61
C ASP A 133 -19.57 5.64 30.59
N LEU A 134 -19.60 6.44 31.64
CA LEU A 134 -20.55 7.57 31.78
C LEU A 134 -20.29 8.68 30.77
N TRP A 135 -19.03 8.97 30.47
CA TRP A 135 -18.60 10.07 29.64
C TRP A 135 -18.27 9.65 28.21
N GLY A 136 -18.34 8.35 27.89
CA GLY A 136 -18.01 7.80 26.60
C GLY A 136 -16.53 7.59 26.36
N ASN A 137 -15.70 7.47 27.41
CA ASN A 137 -14.26 7.21 27.29
C ASN A 137 -13.97 5.88 26.58
N LEU A 138 -14.64 4.80 27.01
CA LEU A 138 -14.50 3.48 26.43
C LEU A 138 -15.05 3.45 25.01
N ARG A 139 -16.17 4.12 24.75
CA ARG A 139 -16.73 4.25 23.39
C ARG A 139 -15.76 4.97 22.44
N TRP A 140 -15.15 6.07 22.89
CA TRP A 140 -14.15 6.78 22.10
C TRP A 140 -12.90 5.92 21.84
N ALA A 141 -12.43 5.17 22.82
CA ALA A 141 -11.29 4.26 22.67
C ALA A 141 -11.60 3.14 21.66
N ASN A 142 -12.78 2.54 21.77
CA ASN A 142 -13.24 1.52 20.82
C ASN A 142 -13.39 2.07 19.40
N ASP A 143 -13.93 3.27 19.22
CA ASP A 143 -14.04 3.90 17.90
C ASP A 143 -12.68 4.21 17.30
N ALA A 144 -11.71 4.64 18.11
CA ALA A 144 -10.33 4.80 17.67
C ALA A 144 -9.74 3.46 17.19
N ALA A 145 -9.94 2.38 17.95
CA ALA A 145 -9.47 1.05 17.58
C ALA A 145 -10.15 0.49 16.32
N ILE A 146 -11.45 0.76 16.14
CA ILE A 146 -12.19 0.40 14.91
C ILE A 146 -11.59 1.14 13.70
N ALA A 147 -11.38 2.46 13.81
CA ALA A 147 -10.84 3.26 12.73
C ALA A 147 -9.39 2.87 12.39
N GLU A 148 -8.54 2.55 13.38
CA GLU A 148 -7.20 2.02 13.16
C GLU A 148 -7.22 0.66 12.45
N TYR A 149 -8.14 -0.22 12.83
CA TYR A 149 -8.34 -1.50 12.15
C TYR A 149 -8.77 -1.29 10.69
N MET A 150 -9.72 -0.40 10.42
CA MET A 150 -10.16 -0.06 9.05
C MET A 150 -9.02 0.56 8.23
N SER A 151 -8.24 1.48 8.83
CA SER A 151 -7.04 2.04 8.19
C SER A 151 -6.04 0.96 7.78
N THR A 152 -5.91 -0.10 8.58
CA THR A 152 -5.00 -1.22 8.28
C THR A 152 -5.52 -2.07 7.12
N ILE A 153 -6.84 -2.29 7.03
CA ILE A 153 -7.49 -2.97 5.88
C ILE A 153 -7.25 -2.17 4.59
N GLU A 154 -7.47 -0.86 4.63
CA GLU A 154 -7.23 -0.01 3.46
C GLU A 154 -5.73 0.04 3.10
N GLY A 155 -4.86 -0.05 4.09
CA GLY A 155 -3.41 -0.19 3.86
C GLY A 155 -3.04 -1.50 3.15
N GLN A 156 -3.71 -2.61 3.46
CA GLN A 156 -3.55 -3.88 2.75
C GLN A 156 -4.04 -3.78 1.30
N ARG A 157 -5.17 -3.14 1.06
CA ARG A 157 -5.72 -2.91 -0.29
C ARG A 157 -4.79 -2.02 -1.14
N ALA A 158 -4.25 -0.95 -0.55
CA ALA A 158 -3.29 -0.08 -1.21
C ALA A 158 -2.00 -0.83 -1.61
N LEU A 159 -1.53 -1.74 -0.76
CA LEU A 159 -0.40 -2.61 -1.08
C LEU A 159 -0.74 -3.57 -2.22
N MET A 160 -1.91 -4.20 -2.19
CA MET A 160 -2.38 -5.09 -3.27
C MET A 160 -2.41 -4.36 -4.62
N MET A 161 -3.02 -3.18 -4.67
CA MET A 161 -3.06 -2.34 -5.87
C MET A 161 -1.64 -1.99 -6.38
N SER A 162 -0.73 -1.67 -5.47
CA SER A 162 0.65 -1.36 -5.82
C SER A 162 1.40 -2.56 -6.36
N LEU A 163 1.24 -3.74 -5.75
CA LEU A 163 1.87 -4.99 -6.21
C LEU A 163 1.36 -5.40 -7.60
N VAL A 164 0.05 -5.30 -7.85
CA VAL A 164 -0.52 -5.58 -9.18
C VAL A 164 0.13 -4.71 -10.25
N ALA A 165 0.23 -3.40 -9.98
CA ALA A 165 0.83 -2.45 -10.91
C ALA A 165 2.33 -2.73 -11.11
N GLU A 166 3.09 -2.92 -10.04
CA GLU A 166 4.54 -3.15 -10.09
C GLU A 166 4.90 -4.44 -10.84
N VAL A 167 4.16 -5.54 -10.61
CA VAL A 167 4.33 -6.78 -11.38
C VAL A 167 4.06 -6.55 -12.86
N ALA A 168 3.00 -5.83 -13.20
CA ALA A 168 2.67 -5.54 -14.60
C ALA A 168 3.72 -4.64 -15.26
N GLU A 169 4.23 -3.61 -14.58
CA GLU A 169 5.29 -2.73 -15.08
C GLU A 169 6.57 -3.53 -15.37
N ILE A 170 7.06 -4.33 -14.42
CA ILE A 170 8.27 -5.14 -14.61
C ILE A 170 8.07 -6.18 -15.72
N TYR A 171 6.87 -6.76 -15.82
CA TYR A 171 6.55 -7.72 -16.87
C TYR A 171 6.64 -7.10 -18.27
N PHE A 172 6.08 -5.90 -18.48
CA PHE A 172 6.17 -5.19 -19.75
C PHE A 172 7.60 -4.70 -20.04
N GLU A 173 8.38 -4.34 -19.02
CA GLU A 173 9.81 -4.07 -19.18
C GLU A 173 10.59 -5.31 -19.66
N LEU A 174 10.32 -6.49 -19.10
CA LEU A 174 10.92 -7.75 -19.55
C LEU A 174 10.58 -8.06 -21.01
N ILE A 175 9.33 -7.90 -21.41
CA ILE A 175 8.89 -8.07 -22.79
C ILE A 175 9.66 -7.12 -23.73
N ALA A 176 9.83 -5.87 -23.34
CA ALA A 176 10.58 -4.89 -24.13
C ALA A 176 12.05 -5.28 -24.28
N LEU A 177 12.69 -5.77 -23.22
CA LEU A 177 14.07 -6.26 -23.25
C LEU A 177 14.23 -7.49 -24.13
N ASP A 178 13.27 -8.44 -24.11
CA ASP A 178 13.29 -9.60 -24.99
C ASP A 178 13.17 -9.17 -26.47
N ASN A 179 12.30 -8.20 -26.77
CA ASN A 179 12.17 -7.62 -28.11
C ASN A 179 13.45 -6.90 -28.55
N GLU A 180 14.05 -6.11 -27.66
CA GLU A 180 15.31 -5.44 -27.95
C GLU A 180 16.41 -6.46 -28.24
N LEU A 181 16.50 -7.57 -27.47
CA LEU A 181 17.44 -8.65 -27.71
C LEU A 181 17.19 -9.33 -29.07
N LEU A 182 15.94 -9.53 -29.45
CA LEU A 182 15.55 -10.08 -30.75
C LEU A 182 16.02 -9.16 -31.90
N ILE A 183 15.74 -7.84 -31.81
CA ILE A 183 16.18 -6.82 -32.77
C ILE A 183 17.71 -6.82 -32.90
N VAL A 184 18.41 -6.83 -31.77
CA VAL A 184 19.90 -6.84 -31.75
C VAL A 184 20.44 -8.11 -32.40
N LYS A 185 19.89 -9.30 -32.14
CA LYS A 185 20.32 -10.59 -32.76
C LYS A 185 20.06 -10.58 -34.28
N GLN A 186 18.89 -10.06 -34.71
CA GLN A 186 18.60 -9.91 -36.15
C GLN A 186 19.56 -8.95 -36.83
N THR A 187 19.82 -7.77 -36.19
CA THR A 187 20.75 -6.76 -36.68
C THR A 187 22.19 -7.32 -36.72
N LEU A 188 22.61 -8.08 -35.71
CA LEU A 188 23.94 -8.71 -35.69
C LEU A 188 24.11 -9.65 -36.89
N LYS A 189 23.09 -10.45 -37.21
CA LYS A 189 23.12 -11.34 -38.38
C LYS A 189 23.23 -10.54 -39.67
N ALA A 190 22.45 -9.49 -39.86
CA ALA A 190 22.53 -8.62 -41.02
C ALA A 190 23.92 -7.93 -41.14
N ARG A 191 24.50 -7.50 -40.01
CA ARG A 191 25.86 -6.93 -39.98
C ARG A 191 26.94 -7.96 -40.27
N GLU A 192 26.80 -9.23 -39.86
CA GLU A 192 27.71 -10.32 -40.22
C GLU A 192 27.76 -10.52 -41.76
N ASP A 193 26.59 -10.51 -42.40
CA ASP A 193 26.49 -10.64 -43.85
C ASP A 193 27.05 -9.39 -44.56
N GLY A 194 26.86 -8.19 -43.96
CA GLY A 194 27.49 -6.94 -44.42
C GLY A 194 29.01 -6.99 -44.36
N VAL A 195 29.60 -7.56 -43.29
CA VAL A 195 31.08 -7.77 -43.17
C VAL A 195 31.59 -8.69 -44.29
N LYS A 196 30.89 -9.79 -44.58
CA LYS A 196 31.25 -10.73 -45.64
C LYS A 196 31.22 -10.03 -46.99
N LEU A 197 30.18 -9.27 -47.30
CA LEU A 197 30.05 -8.49 -48.54
C LEU A 197 31.15 -7.44 -48.68
N ALA A 198 31.40 -6.64 -47.63
CA ALA A 198 32.43 -5.61 -47.62
C ALA A 198 33.84 -6.21 -47.83
N LYS A 199 34.10 -7.39 -47.24
CA LYS A 199 35.35 -8.14 -47.45
C LYS A 199 35.52 -8.56 -48.90
N LEU A 200 34.52 -9.21 -49.52
CA LEU A 200 34.56 -9.62 -50.92
C LEU A 200 34.76 -8.44 -51.87
N ARG A 201 34.10 -7.32 -51.62
CA ARG A 201 34.29 -6.11 -52.46
C ARG A 201 35.68 -5.47 -52.30
N PHE A 202 36.25 -5.52 -51.12
CA PHE A 202 37.63 -5.07 -50.87
C PHE A 202 38.63 -6.00 -51.57
N GLU A 203 38.55 -7.30 -51.40
CA GLU A 203 39.43 -8.25 -52.05
C GLU A 203 39.30 -8.22 -53.58
N GLY A 204 38.11 -7.89 -54.08
CA GLY A 204 37.88 -7.66 -55.53
C GLY A 204 38.30 -6.28 -56.02
N GLY A 205 38.89 -5.41 -55.19
CA GLY A 205 39.34 -4.04 -55.56
C GLY A 205 38.23 -3.03 -55.83
N LEU A 206 36.98 -3.35 -55.46
CA LEU A 206 35.81 -2.50 -55.69
C LEU A 206 35.57 -1.45 -54.60
N THR A 207 36.16 -1.63 -53.42
CA THR A 207 36.02 -0.71 -52.28
C THR A 207 37.31 -0.62 -51.46
N SER A 208 37.45 0.44 -50.65
CA SER A 208 38.61 0.61 -49.78
C SER A 208 38.55 -0.34 -48.58
N GLU A 209 39.70 -0.64 -47.96
CA GLU A 209 39.79 -1.37 -46.69
C GLU A 209 39.03 -0.70 -45.59
N THR A 210 38.93 0.64 -45.60
CA THR A 210 38.16 1.42 -44.61
C THR A 210 36.72 0.93 -44.52
N SER A 211 36.04 0.68 -45.65
CA SER A 211 34.66 0.16 -45.65
C SER A 211 34.53 -1.21 -44.96
N TYR A 212 35.51 -2.10 -45.18
CA TYR A 212 35.59 -3.40 -44.53
C TYR A 212 35.82 -3.26 -43.02
N GLN A 213 36.72 -2.40 -42.58
CA GLN A 213 36.97 -2.14 -41.16
C GLN A 213 35.78 -1.51 -40.47
N GLN A 214 35.07 -0.60 -41.13
CA GLN A 214 33.82 -0.02 -40.63
C GLN A 214 32.70 -1.06 -40.42
N ALA A 215 32.55 -1.99 -41.37
CA ALA A 215 31.61 -3.08 -41.25
C ALA A 215 31.95 -4.00 -40.03
N LYS A 216 33.22 -4.30 -39.82
CA LYS A 216 33.69 -5.06 -38.64
C LYS A 216 33.42 -4.29 -37.34
N LEU A 217 33.66 -3.00 -37.31
CA LEU A 217 33.41 -2.17 -36.16
C LEU A 217 31.92 -2.22 -35.74
N GLU A 218 31.02 -2.05 -36.70
CA GLU A 218 29.56 -2.11 -36.42
C GLU A 218 29.09 -3.48 -35.98
N TYR A 219 29.64 -4.54 -36.57
CA TYR A 219 29.39 -5.90 -36.11
C TYR A 219 29.84 -6.11 -34.66
N ALA A 220 31.08 -5.72 -34.33
CA ALA A 220 31.62 -5.85 -32.99
C ALA A 220 30.82 -5.03 -31.97
N LYS A 221 30.45 -3.77 -32.30
CA LYS A 221 29.63 -2.91 -31.48
C LYS A 221 28.27 -3.55 -31.17
N THR A 222 27.62 -4.16 -32.17
CA THR A 222 26.31 -4.83 -31.95
C THR A 222 26.47 -6.09 -31.10
N ALA A 223 27.55 -6.84 -31.29
CA ALA A 223 27.82 -8.05 -30.52
C ALA A 223 27.97 -7.78 -29.01
N THR A 224 28.51 -6.59 -28.62
CA THR A 224 28.63 -6.22 -27.20
C THR A 224 27.28 -5.96 -26.53
N MET A 225 26.23 -5.65 -27.30
CA MET A 225 24.89 -5.38 -26.76
C MET A 225 24.19 -6.65 -26.25
N ILE A 226 24.48 -7.82 -26.84
CA ILE A 226 23.82 -9.08 -26.48
C ILE A 226 24.05 -9.43 -25.00
N PRO A 227 25.30 -9.58 -24.51
CA PRO A 227 25.53 -9.94 -23.11
C PRO A 227 25.01 -8.87 -22.14
N ASP A 228 25.00 -7.58 -22.52
CA ASP A 228 24.42 -6.53 -21.71
C ASP A 228 22.90 -6.67 -21.57
N LEU A 229 22.19 -7.01 -22.65
CA LEU A 229 20.75 -7.25 -22.62
C LEU A 229 20.41 -8.54 -21.85
N GLU A 230 21.15 -9.64 -22.08
CA GLU A 230 20.96 -10.88 -21.35
C GLU A 230 21.16 -10.70 -19.84
N LYS A 231 22.15 -9.89 -19.44
CA LYS A 231 22.33 -9.47 -18.05
C LYS A 231 21.13 -8.68 -17.51
N LYS A 232 20.64 -7.67 -18.25
CA LYS A 232 19.46 -6.87 -17.85
C LYS A 232 18.22 -7.73 -17.70
N ILE A 233 17.97 -8.66 -18.64
CA ILE A 233 16.86 -9.61 -18.59
C ILE A 233 16.95 -10.46 -17.33
N ALA A 234 18.11 -11.07 -17.05
CA ALA A 234 18.31 -11.91 -15.88
C ALA A 234 18.10 -11.15 -14.57
N ILE A 235 18.55 -9.88 -14.49
CA ILE A 235 18.33 -9.01 -13.32
C ILE A 235 16.83 -8.71 -13.16
N LYS A 236 16.11 -8.37 -14.23
CA LYS A 236 14.68 -8.11 -14.20
C LYS A 236 13.85 -9.36 -13.88
N GLU A 237 14.27 -10.56 -14.34
CA GLU A 237 13.67 -11.82 -13.90
C GLU A 237 13.85 -12.05 -12.41
N ASN A 238 15.01 -11.75 -11.86
CA ASN A 238 15.24 -11.84 -10.41
C ASN A 238 14.38 -10.83 -9.63
N GLU A 239 14.21 -9.61 -10.13
CA GLU A 239 13.38 -8.56 -9.52
C GLU A 239 11.91 -9.03 -9.42
N ILE A 240 11.30 -9.49 -10.51
CA ILE A 240 9.90 -9.94 -10.51
C ILE A 240 9.70 -11.22 -9.67
N LEU A 241 10.70 -12.11 -9.63
CA LEU A 241 10.65 -13.31 -8.80
C LEU A 241 10.82 -13.01 -7.32
N ALA A 242 11.68 -12.05 -6.95
CA ALA A 242 11.79 -11.56 -5.59
C ALA A 242 10.47 -10.94 -5.14
N LEU A 243 9.85 -10.10 -5.98
CA LEU A 243 8.54 -9.53 -5.72
C LEU A 243 7.46 -10.61 -5.57
N SER A 244 7.49 -11.66 -6.36
CA SER A 244 6.57 -12.80 -6.26
C SER A 244 6.86 -13.74 -5.08
N GLY A 245 7.93 -13.50 -4.32
CA GLY A 245 8.35 -14.36 -3.19
C GLY A 245 8.89 -15.70 -3.62
N SER A 246 9.41 -15.82 -4.85
CA SER A 246 10.02 -17.02 -5.44
C SER A 246 11.55 -16.94 -5.47
N TYR A 247 12.19 -18.09 -5.50
CA TYR A 247 13.63 -18.18 -5.81
C TYR A 247 13.87 -18.03 -7.31
N PRO A 248 15.09 -17.66 -7.75
CA PRO A 248 15.44 -17.46 -9.14
C PRO A 248 15.08 -18.65 -10.03
N LYS A 249 14.33 -18.39 -11.08
CA LYS A 249 13.96 -19.31 -12.16
C LYS A 249 13.62 -18.50 -13.41
N ARG A 250 13.46 -19.16 -14.55
CA ARG A 250 12.98 -18.46 -15.74
C ARG A 250 11.52 -18.07 -15.60
N VAL A 251 11.20 -16.83 -15.97
CA VAL A 251 9.82 -16.30 -16.00
C VAL A 251 9.19 -16.63 -17.36
N GLU A 252 8.06 -17.33 -17.36
CA GLU A 252 7.29 -17.57 -18.58
C GLU A 252 6.64 -16.28 -19.06
N ARG A 253 6.82 -15.97 -20.34
CA ARG A 253 6.32 -14.77 -21.00
C ARG A 253 5.67 -15.10 -22.33
N PHE A 254 4.74 -14.26 -22.76
CA PHE A 254 4.17 -14.34 -24.08
C PHE A 254 5.15 -13.87 -25.16
N ASP A 255 5.08 -14.47 -26.33
CA ASP A 255 5.81 -14.01 -27.51
C ASP A 255 5.07 -12.77 -28.09
N THR A 256 5.76 -11.70 -28.29
CA THR A 256 5.39 -10.30 -28.19
C THR A 256 4.69 -9.66 -29.39
N GLN A 257 3.82 -10.34 -30.07
CA GLN A 257 3.17 -9.76 -31.26
C GLN A 257 1.68 -9.35 -31.09
N ASN A 258 1.10 -9.47 -29.92
CA ASN A 258 -0.26 -9.01 -29.70
C ASN A 258 -0.27 -7.50 -29.40
N ASN A 259 -0.54 -6.69 -30.42
CA ASN A 259 -0.84 -5.27 -30.26
C ASN A 259 -2.11 -5.11 -29.44
N LEU A 260 -1.98 -4.77 -28.16
CA LEU A 260 -3.11 -4.23 -27.41
C LEU A 260 -3.41 -2.84 -27.98
N GLU A 261 -4.51 -2.71 -28.70
CA GLU A 261 -4.96 -1.40 -29.16
C GLU A 261 -5.44 -0.59 -27.95
N LEU A 262 -4.88 0.61 -27.75
CA LEU A 262 -5.42 1.54 -26.78
C LEU A 262 -6.75 2.07 -27.28
N ALA A 263 -7.75 2.09 -26.41
CA ALA A 263 -8.98 2.81 -26.68
C ALA A 263 -8.66 4.31 -26.97
N ASP A 264 -9.44 4.90 -27.85
CA ASP A 264 -9.25 6.32 -28.22
C ASP A 264 -9.54 7.28 -27.06
N SER A 265 -10.42 6.89 -26.15
CA SER A 265 -10.73 7.59 -24.91
C SER A 265 -10.91 6.58 -23.77
N ILE A 266 -10.49 6.96 -22.58
CA ILE A 266 -10.71 6.17 -21.36
C ILE A 266 -11.65 6.97 -20.46
N PRO A 267 -12.75 6.37 -19.99
CA PRO A 267 -13.64 7.01 -19.03
C PRO A 267 -12.94 7.12 -17.67
N VAL A 268 -12.81 8.35 -17.16
CA VAL A 268 -11.98 8.66 -15.97
C VAL A 268 -12.80 8.75 -14.69
N GLY A 269 -14.11 9.01 -14.78
CA GLY A 269 -14.97 9.28 -13.64
C GLY A 269 -14.79 10.70 -13.08
N LEU A 270 -15.32 10.95 -11.88
CA LEU A 270 -15.24 12.25 -11.21
C LEU A 270 -14.10 12.32 -10.20
N PRO A 271 -13.49 13.50 -9.97
CA PRO A 271 -12.47 13.67 -8.91
C PRO A 271 -12.95 13.27 -7.52
N SER A 272 -14.22 13.51 -7.21
CA SER A 272 -14.84 13.10 -5.94
C SER A 272 -14.82 11.58 -5.71
N ASP A 273 -14.87 10.78 -6.78
CA ASP A 273 -14.90 9.33 -6.69
C ASP A 273 -13.57 8.76 -6.16
N LEU A 274 -12.46 9.48 -6.36
CA LEU A 274 -11.15 9.08 -5.82
C LEU A 274 -11.18 8.90 -4.30
N MET A 275 -11.94 9.74 -3.59
CA MET A 275 -12.07 9.66 -2.13
C MET A 275 -12.73 8.35 -1.68
N GLU A 276 -13.57 7.76 -2.53
CA GLU A 276 -14.28 6.52 -2.21
C GLU A 276 -13.59 5.29 -2.80
N ARG A 277 -12.86 5.46 -3.91
CA ARG A 277 -12.22 4.35 -4.65
C ARG A 277 -10.79 4.08 -4.17
N ARG A 278 -9.98 5.12 -3.95
CA ARG A 278 -8.55 4.95 -3.63
C ARG A 278 -8.32 4.47 -2.19
N PRO A 279 -7.70 3.29 -2.00
CA PRO A 279 -7.46 2.75 -0.65
C PRO A 279 -6.50 3.60 0.19
N ASP A 280 -5.54 4.30 -0.42
CA ASP A 280 -4.60 5.19 0.28
C ASP A 280 -5.31 6.43 0.84
N VAL A 281 -6.28 6.99 0.12
CA VAL A 281 -7.13 8.09 0.57
C VAL A 281 -8.04 7.63 1.71
N ARG A 282 -8.70 6.48 1.56
CA ARG A 282 -9.55 5.87 2.60
C ARG A 282 -8.74 5.54 3.87
N LYS A 283 -7.52 5.04 3.70
CA LYS A 283 -6.60 4.80 4.82
C LYS A 283 -6.30 6.09 5.59
N ALA A 284 -6.04 7.19 4.90
CA ALA A 284 -5.77 8.49 5.52
C ALA A 284 -7.02 9.04 6.23
N GLU A 285 -8.22 8.89 5.65
CA GLU A 285 -9.48 9.25 6.31
C GLU A 285 -9.70 8.44 7.59
N GLN A 286 -9.47 7.12 7.57
CA GLN A 286 -9.62 6.28 8.76
C GLN A 286 -8.61 6.66 9.87
N LYS A 287 -7.40 7.11 9.52
CA LYS A 287 -6.45 7.67 10.50
C LYS A 287 -6.95 8.97 11.11
N LEU A 288 -7.54 9.83 10.31
CA LEU A 288 -8.15 11.07 10.77
C LEU A 288 -9.31 10.81 11.74
N ILE A 289 -10.18 9.83 11.43
CA ILE A 289 -11.26 9.36 12.30
C ILE A 289 -10.70 8.85 13.63
N ALA A 290 -9.64 8.03 13.57
CA ALA A 290 -8.97 7.52 14.77
C ALA A 290 -8.38 8.63 15.63
N ALA A 291 -7.74 9.63 15.01
CA ALA A 291 -7.18 10.78 15.71
C ALA A 291 -8.27 11.62 16.39
N ASN A 292 -9.42 11.87 15.73
CA ASN A 292 -10.58 12.52 16.33
C ASN A 292 -11.11 11.74 17.54
N ALA A 293 -11.26 10.43 17.43
CA ALA A 293 -11.69 9.59 18.54
C ALA A 293 -10.72 9.66 19.74
N LYS A 294 -9.40 9.70 19.49
CA LYS A 294 -8.38 9.88 20.53
C LYS A 294 -8.45 11.26 21.21
N VAL A 295 -8.87 12.30 20.49
CA VAL A 295 -9.19 13.61 21.12
C VAL A 295 -10.33 13.42 22.11
N GLY A 296 -11.39 12.68 21.76
CA GLY A 296 -12.49 12.33 22.65
C GLY A 296 -12.03 11.57 23.90
N VAL A 297 -11.14 10.57 23.73
CA VAL A 297 -10.51 9.86 24.88
C VAL A 297 -9.72 10.80 25.78
N ALA A 298 -8.90 11.68 25.21
CA ALA A 298 -8.10 12.63 25.98
C ALA A 298 -8.96 13.64 26.72
N TYR A 299 -10.07 14.06 26.12
CA TYR A 299 -11.05 14.97 26.74
C TYR A 299 -11.78 14.29 27.89
N THR A 300 -12.31 13.09 27.68
CA THR A 300 -13.06 12.35 28.70
C THR A 300 -12.20 11.91 29.89
N ASN A 301 -10.90 11.75 29.71
CA ASN A 301 -9.95 11.49 30.81
C ASN A 301 -9.78 12.67 31.79
N MET A 302 -10.41 13.83 31.54
CA MET A 302 -10.47 14.95 32.49
C MET A 302 -11.62 14.79 33.49
N PHE A 303 -12.58 13.90 33.25
CA PHE A 303 -13.74 13.68 34.07
C PHE A 303 -13.54 12.53 35.09
N PRO A 304 -14.32 12.50 36.19
CA PRO A 304 -14.25 11.42 37.16
C PRO A 304 -14.61 10.06 36.54
N LYS A 305 -13.86 9.00 36.92
CA LYS A 305 -14.17 7.62 36.55
C LYS A 305 -14.89 6.91 37.68
N ILE A 306 -15.91 6.13 37.37
CA ILE A 306 -16.62 5.29 38.31
C ILE A 306 -16.36 3.82 38.00
N ALA A 307 -15.81 3.11 39.01
CA ALA A 307 -15.60 1.67 38.93
C ALA A 307 -16.42 0.96 40.00
N LEU A 308 -17.16 -0.05 39.58
CA LEU A 308 -17.82 -1.00 40.49
C LEU A 308 -16.86 -2.12 40.76
N THR A 309 -16.75 -2.48 42.07
CA THR A 309 -15.91 -3.58 42.49
C THR A 309 -16.74 -4.54 43.35
N THR A 310 -16.65 -5.82 43.08
CA THR A 310 -17.28 -6.88 43.89
C THR A 310 -16.25 -7.97 44.17
N SER A 311 -16.18 -8.44 45.40
CA SER A 311 -15.35 -9.60 45.74
C SER A 311 -16.24 -10.67 46.40
N LEU A 312 -16.04 -11.88 45.97
CA LEU A 312 -16.73 -13.08 46.49
C LEU A 312 -15.66 -14.10 46.83
N GLY A 313 -15.72 -14.70 47.99
CA GLY A 313 -14.72 -15.70 48.34
C GLY A 313 -14.80 -16.18 49.78
N LEU A 314 -13.67 -16.61 50.27
CA LEU A 314 -13.42 -17.08 51.60
C LEU A 314 -12.28 -16.28 52.19
N GLU A 315 -12.41 -15.83 53.44
CA GLU A 315 -11.39 -15.01 54.10
C GLU A 315 -11.46 -15.24 55.61
N THR A 316 -10.31 -15.47 56.26
CA THR A 316 -10.23 -15.80 57.68
C THR A 316 -8.83 -15.51 58.21
N ASP A 317 -8.75 -15.37 59.57
CA ASP A 317 -7.51 -15.25 60.32
C ASP A 317 -6.80 -16.62 60.59
N LYS A 318 -7.52 -17.75 60.35
CA LYS A 318 -6.98 -19.09 60.61
C LYS A 318 -7.15 -19.98 59.40
N PHE A 319 -6.06 -20.52 58.90
CA PHE A 319 -6.06 -21.40 57.74
C PHE A 319 -7.03 -22.58 57.84
N THR A 320 -7.22 -23.12 59.09
CA THR A 320 -8.13 -24.27 59.34
C THR A 320 -9.58 -23.95 59.16
N THR A 321 -10.02 -22.71 59.24
CA THR A 321 -11.42 -22.25 59.09
C THR A 321 -11.70 -21.62 57.75
N LEU A 322 -10.74 -21.60 56.83
CA LEU A 322 -10.87 -20.92 55.52
C LEU A 322 -12.10 -21.36 54.73
N LEU A 323 -12.36 -22.67 54.66
CA LEU A 323 -13.48 -23.22 53.88
C LEU A 323 -14.86 -22.92 54.50
N SER A 324 -14.93 -22.51 55.75
CA SER A 324 -16.16 -22.17 56.45
C SER A 324 -16.40 -20.66 56.64
N SER A 325 -15.56 -19.81 56.06
CA SER A 325 -15.58 -18.37 56.26
C SER A 325 -15.92 -17.61 54.95
N PRO A 326 -17.20 -17.65 54.49
CA PRO A 326 -17.59 -16.94 53.25
C PRO A 326 -17.51 -15.40 53.43
N MET A 327 -17.03 -14.74 52.39
CA MET A 327 -16.88 -13.29 52.31
C MET A 327 -17.56 -12.73 51.07
N PHE A 328 -18.24 -11.62 51.21
CA PHE A 328 -18.84 -10.87 50.12
C PHE A 328 -18.63 -9.37 50.32
N PHE A 329 -18.13 -8.72 49.29
CA PHE A 329 -17.92 -7.26 49.25
C PHE A 329 -18.50 -6.66 47.98
N VAL A 330 -19.19 -5.53 48.09
CA VAL A 330 -19.63 -4.68 46.97
C VAL A 330 -19.25 -3.24 47.27
N GLY A 331 -18.56 -2.63 46.36
CA GLY A 331 -18.15 -1.22 46.48
C GLY A 331 -18.25 -0.48 45.14
N ALA A 332 -18.34 0.84 45.24
CA ALA A 332 -18.22 1.75 44.11
C ALA A 332 -17.12 2.77 44.42
N ASN A 333 -16.18 2.87 43.51
CA ASN A 333 -15.05 3.82 43.63
C ASN A 333 -15.22 4.94 42.61
N LEU A 334 -15.17 6.19 43.07
CA LEU A 334 -15.12 7.39 42.25
C LEU A 334 -13.69 7.93 42.27
N LEU A 335 -12.99 7.89 41.14
CA LEU A 335 -11.66 8.47 40.97
C LEU A 335 -11.74 9.73 40.13
N SER A 336 -11.41 10.87 40.72
CA SER A 336 -11.38 12.16 40.02
C SER A 336 -9.99 12.79 40.07
N PRO A 337 -9.40 13.21 38.94
CA PRO A 337 -8.11 13.90 38.94
C PRO A 337 -8.31 15.36 39.39
N VAL A 338 -8.19 15.63 40.71
CA VAL A 338 -8.40 16.98 41.30
C VAL A 338 -7.24 17.92 40.98
N PHE A 339 -6.00 17.42 41.10
CA PHE A 339 -4.78 18.17 40.82
C PHE A 339 -3.70 17.33 40.22
N ASN A 340 -3.22 17.69 39.02
CA ASN A 340 -2.14 16.99 38.30
C ASN A 340 -1.25 17.94 37.50
N MET A 341 -1.04 19.17 37.98
CA MET A 341 -0.21 20.21 37.32
C MET A 341 -0.60 20.44 35.85
N GLY A 342 -1.87 20.28 35.51
CA GLY A 342 -2.35 20.47 34.13
C GLY A 342 -2.04 19.32 33.15
N LYS A 343 -1.55 18.17 33.61
CA LYS A 343 -1.15 17.02 32.79
C LYS A 343 -2.27 16.58 31.81
N ASN A 344 -3.51 16.44 32.27
CA ASN A 344 -4.62 16.01 31.41
C ASN A 344 -4.98 17.07 30.37
N LYS A 345 -4.93 18.37 30.73
CA LYS A 345 -5.13 19.46 29.78
C LYS A 345 -4.04 19.51 28.71
N ALA A 346 -2.76 19.23 29.11
CA ALA A 346 -1.66 19.15 28.16
C ALA A 346 -1.81 17.95 27.21
N LYS A 347 -2.21 16.77 27.71
CA LYS A 347 -2.52 15.60 26.89
C LYS A 347 -3.63 15.89 25.87
N TYR A 348 -4.70 16.56 26.30
CA TYR A 348 -5.79 16.95 25.40
C TYR A 348 -5.31 17.90 24.29
N LYS A 349 -4.52 18.95 24.65
CA LYS A 349 -3.94 19.86 23.67
C LYS A 349 -3.00 19.15 22.68
N ALA A 350 -2.17 18.23 23.20
CA ALA A 350 -1.29 17.43 22.33
C ALA A 350 -2.09 16.58 21.35
N GLN A 351 -3.21 15.98 21.79
CA GLN A 351 -4.05 15.17 20.92
C GLN A 351 -4.81 16.01 19.89
N ILE A 352 -5.19 17.25 20.19
CA ILE A 352 -5.72 18.19 19.19
C ILE A 352 -4.68 18.46 18.11
N ALA A 353 -3.43 18.73 18.49
CA ALA A 353 -2.36 18.96 17.52
C ALA A 353 -2.08 17.72 16.64
N VAL A 354 -2.21 16.49 17.19
CA VAL A 354 -2.15 15.25 16.40
C VAL A 354 -3.32 15.18 15.42
N TYR A 355 -4.53 15.53 15.84
CA TYR A 355 -5.68 15.59 14.93
C TYR A 355 -5.48 16.61 13.80
N GLU A 356 -4.95 17.80 14.10
CA GLU A 356 -4.60 18.80 13.08
C GLU A 356 -3.54 18.27 12.08
N GLN A 357 -2.52 17.52 12.57
CA GLN A 357 -1.56 16.87 11.69
C GLN A 357 -2.23 15.87 10.75
N GLU A 358 -3.17 15.06 11.24
CA GLU A 358 -3.89 14.10 10.40
C GLU A 358 -4.87 14.79 9.43
N CYS A 359 -5.42 15.98 9.75
CA CYS A 359 -6.15 16.78 8.78
C CYS A 359 -5.27 17.17 7.58
N TYR A 360 -4.11 17.76 7.83
CA TYR A 360 -3.18 18.14 6.77
C TYR A 360 -2.62 16.92 6.02
N ASN A 361 -2.41 15.80 6.72
CA ASN A 361 -1.99 14.57 6.08
C ASN A 361 -3.06 14.02 5.12
N TYR A 362 -4.33 14.08 5.51
CA TYR A 362 -5.45 13.69 4.65
C TYR A 362 -5.56 14.59 3.42
N GLU A 363 -5.51 15.93 3.60
CA GLU A 363 -5.48 16.89 2.48
C GLU A 363 -4.33 16.60 1.50
N LYS A 364 -3.12 16.38 2.04
CA LYS A 364 -1.94 16.05 1.24
C LYS A 364 -2.13 14.78 0.41
N VAL A 365 -2.70 13.72 1.00
CA VAL A 365 -2.94 12.46 0.30
C VAL A 365 -3.99 12.64 -0.81
N VAL A 366 -5.06 13.40 -0.56
CA VAL A 366 -6.07 13.72 -1.58
C VAL A 366 -5.47 14.54 -2.73
N MET A 367 -4.67 15.57 -2.41
CA MET A 367 -3.96 16.33 -3.44
C MET A 367 -3.02 15.45 -4.27
N SER A 368 -2.24 14.58 -3.62
CA SER A 368 -1.36 13.65 -4.34
C SER A 368 -2.15 12.73 -5.26
N ALA A 369 -3.28 12.19 -4.79
CA ALA A 369 -4.16 11.35 -5.58
C ALA A 369 -4.69 12.06 -6.83
N PHE A 370 -5.07 13.34 -6.70
CA PHE A 370 -5.49 14.16 -7.83
C PHE A 370 -4.37 14.35 -8.85
N TYR A 371 -3.16 14.71 -8.40
CA TYR A 371 -2.01 14.88 -9.28
C TYR A 371 -1.57 13.58 -9.95
N ASP A 372 -1.67 12.42 -9.26
CA ASP A 372 -1.38 11.12 -9.86
C ASP A 372 -2.27 10.87 -11.08
N VAL A 373 -3.58 11.16 -10.96
CA VAL A 373 -4.53 11.01 -12.07
C VAL A 373 -4.22 12.00 -13.19
N MET A 374 -4.00 13.29 -12.86
CA MET A 374 -3.68 14.31 -13.87
C MET A 374 -2.42 13.96 -14.66
N ASN A 375 -1.36 13.51 -13.97
CA ASN A 375 -0.12 13.10 -14.63
C ASN A 375 -0.34 11.86 -15.53
N ALA A 376 -1.07 10.86 -15.03
CA ALA A 376 -1.38 9.65 -15.80
C ALA A 376 -2.23 9.96 -17.04
N LEU A 377 -3.13 10.93 -16.97
CA LEU A 377 -3.93 11.39 -18.12
C LEU A 377 -3.07 12.09 -19.17
N VAL A 378 -2.15 12.97 -18.74
CA VAL A 378 -1.21 13.60 -19.65
C VAL A 378 -0.31 12.56 -20.33
N GLU A 379 0.22 11.60 -19.56
CA GLU A 379 1.01 10.48 -20.11
C GLU A 379 0.17 9.68 -21.13
N PHE A 380 -1.08 9.36 -20.82
CA PHE A 380 -1.98 8.62 -21.70
C PHE A 380 -2.27 9.35 -23.01
N GLU A 381 -2.57 10.64 -22.93
CA GLU A 381 -2.84 11.47 -24.13
C GLU A 381 -1.61 11.55 -25.06
N LYS A 382 -0.43 11.66 -24.48
CA LYS A 382 0.82 11.85 -25.24
C LYS A 382 1.42 10.54 -25.77
N ILE A 383 1.22 9.41 -25.06
CA ILE A 383 1.83 8.14 -25.47
C ILE A 383 1.30 7.64 -26.82
N LYS A 384 0.05 7.92 -27.15
CA LYS A 384 -0.54 7.58 -28.45
C LYS A 384 0.19 8.34 -29.57
N GLN A 385 0.34 9.66 -29.43
CA GLN A 385 1.04 10.51 -30.39
C GLN A 385 2.52 10.10 -30.55
N ILE A 386 3.16 9.72 -29.43
CA ILE A 386 4.57 9.26 -29.43
C ILE A 386 4.66 7.92 -30.18
N TYR A 387 3.76 6.99 -29.93
CA TYR A 387 3.76 5.67 -30.58
C TYR A 387 3.57 5.82 -32.10
N ASP A 388 2.58 6.58 -32.54
CA ASP A 388 2.27 6.80 -33.96
C ASP A 388 3.47 7.48 -34.66
N SER A 389 4.10 8.46 -34.03
CA SER A 389 5.28 9.15 -34.58
C SER A 389 6.49 8.20 -34.68
N ARG A 390 6.70 7.31 -33.73
CA ARG A 390 7.79 6.33 -33.76
C ARG A 390 7.53 5.19 -34.76
N LEU A 391 6.26 4.85 -34.98
CA LEU A 391 5.88 3.90 -36.02
C LEU A 391 6.21 4.48 -37.41
N LEU A 392 5.82 5.72 -37.69
CA LEU A 392 6.16 6.42 -38.92
C LEU A 392 7.67 6.55 -39.09
N LEU A 393 8.41 6.87 -38.02
CA LEU A 393 9.87 6.94 -38.03
C LEU A 393 10.48 5.60 -38.43
N LYS A 394 10.01 4.49 -37.84
CA LYS A 394 10.51 3.14 -38.15
C LYS A 394 10.22 2.76 -39.62
N GLU A 395 9.04 3.05 -40.15
CA GLU A 395 8.67 2.77 -41.53
C GLU A 395 9.54 3.60 -42.50
N SER A 396 9.72 4.90 -42.24
CA SER A 396 10.55 5.78 -43.07
C SER A 396 12.03 5.37 -43.03
N ALA A 397 12.54 5.01 -41.84
CA ALA A 397 13.92 4.56 -41.70
C ALA A 397 14.16 3.20 -42.40
N GLN A 398 13.16 2.28 -42.37
CA GLN A 398 13.21 1.02 -43.10
C GLN A 398 13.30 1.24 -44.61
N ALA A 399 12.41 2.06 -45.16
CA ALA A 399 12.39 2.38 -46.59
C ALA A 399 13.73 3.05 -47.02
N THR A 400 14.28 3.95 -46.19
CA THR A 400 15.56 4.61 -46.42
C THR A 400 16.69 3.57 -46.43
N MET A 401 16.72 2.64 -45.48
CA MET A 401 17.74 1.59 -45.40
C MET A 401 17.68 0.65 -46.62
N GLU A 402 16.50 0.21 -47.01
CA GLU A 402 16.32 -0.65 -48.20
C GLU A 402 16.78 0.04 -49.47
N LEU A 403 16.43 1.33 -49.66
CA LEU A 403 16.87 2.13 -50.79
C LEU A 403 18.40 2.35 -50.79
N ALA A 404 18.99 2.68 -49.65
CA ALA A 404 20.43 2.86 -49.51
C ALA A 404 21.20 1.58 -49.84
N GLN A 405 20.72 0.42 -49.41
CA GLN A 405 21.32 -0.86 -49.77
C GLN A 405 21.28 -1.11 -51.29
N LEU A 406 20.14 -0.84 -51.92
CA LEU A 406 20.00 -1.01 -53.38
C LEU A 406 20.95 -0.05 -54.13
N GLN A 407 21.04 1.22 -53.75
CA GLN A 407 21.92 2.22 -54.35
C GLN A 407 23.39 1.88 -54.16
N TYR A 408 23.78 1.34 -53.00
CA TYR A 408 25.15 0.90 -52.75
C TYR A 408 25.54 -0.30 -53.64
N ILE A 409 24.66 -1.27 -53.77
CA ILE A 409 24.91 -2.42 -54.67
C ILE A 409 25.15 -1.99 -56.11
N ASN A 410 24.40 -0.93 -56.56
CA ASN A 410 24.54 -0.35 -57.87
C ASN A 410 25.67 0.69 -57.99
N GLY A 411 26.42 0.96 -56.93
CA GLY A 411 27.56 1.86 -56.93
C GLY A 411 27.22 3.34 -56.93
N VAL A 412 25.97 3.73 -56.60
CA VAL A 412 25.45 5.10 -56.60
C VAL A 412 25.87 5.86 -55.33
N ILE A 413 25.93 5.18 -54.18
CA ILE A 413 26.32 5.77 -52.90
C ILE A 413 27.46 5.02 -52.23
N GLY A 414 28.11 5.63 -51.25
CA GLY A 414 29.17 5.04 -50.44
C GLY A 414 28.65 4.12 -49.35
N TYR A 415 29.54 3.26 -48.80
CA TYR A 415 29.18 2.36 -47.71
C TYR A 415 28.75 3.08 -46.40
N LEU A 416 29.30 4.28 -46.19
CA LEU A 416 28.94 5.11 -45.04
C LEU A 416 27.46 5.47 -45.03
N ASP A 417 26.89 5.78 -46.19
CA ASP A 417 25.47 6.11 -46.32
C ASP A 417 24.57 4.91 -45.94
N VAL A 418 24.98 3.68 -46.31
CA VAL A 418 24.30 2.45 -45.93
C VAL A 418 24.38 2.23 -44.44
N LEU A 419 25.56 2.42 -43.83
CA LEU A 419 25.75 2.27 -42.38
C LEU A 419 24.89 3.28 -41.61
N ASP A 420 24.81 4.51 -42.07
CA ASP A 420 23.98 5.52 -41.45
C ASP A 420 22.48 5.17 -41.51
N ALA A 421 22.01 4.78 -42.70
CA ALA A 421 20.65 4.29 -42.86
C ALA A 421 20.32 3.05 -41.98
N GLN A 422 21.25 2.09 -41.87
CA GLN A 422 21.11 0.94 -40.99
C GLN A 422 21.09 1.30 -39.52
N ARG A 423 21.89 2.27 -39.06
CA ARG A 423 21.86 2.78 -37.68
C ARG A 423 20.52 3.41 -37.37
N ASN A 424 20.07 4.33 -38.25
CA ASN A 424 18.79 5.02 -38.09
C ASN A 424 17.59 4.00 -38.00
N TYR A 425 17.60 2.97 -38.84
CA TYR A 425 16.57 1.94 -38.79
C TYR A 425 16.65 1.13 -37.49
N PHE A 426 17.83 0.71 -37.05
CA PHE A 426 18.05 0.01 -35.79
C PHE A 426 17.54 0.83 -34.59
N ASP A 427 17.92 2.11 -34.51
CA ASP A 427 17.51 3.01 -33.45
C ASP A 427 15.97 3.24 -33.46
N ALA A 428 15.37 3.34 -34.64
CA ALA A 428 13.93 3.47 -34.81
C ALA A 428 13.17 2.20 -34.35
N GLN A 429 13.70 0.99 -34.63
CA GLN A 429 13.11 -0.27 -34.14
C GLN A 429 13.09 -0.33 -32.60
N ILE A 430 14.23 -0.01 -31.96
CA ILE A 430 14.34 0.01 -30.49
C ILE A 430 13.41 1.09 -29.91
N SER A 431 13.39 2.27 -30.54
CA SER A 431 12.52 3.38 -30.13
C SER A 431 11.05 3.02 -30.18
N LEU A 432 10.59 2.30 -31.22
CA LEU A 432 9.21 1.80 -31.33
C LEU A 432 8.90 0.74 -30.27
N SER A 433 9.82 -0.21 -30.04
CA SER A 433 9.67 -1.22 -28.97
C SER A 433 9.50 -0.59 -27.58
N ASN A 434 10.30 0.46 -27.30
CA ASN A 434 10.17 1.20 -26.05
C ASN A 434 8.83 1.96 -25.98
N ALA A 435 8.35 2.56 -27.08
CA ALA A 435 7.05 3.22 -27.11
C ALA A 435 5.89 2.24 -26.84
N TYR A 436 6.01 1.03 -27.35
CA TYR A 436 5.01 -0.02 -27.06
C TYR A 436 5.00 -0.38 -25.56
N ARG A 437 6.16 -0.60 -24.96
CA ARG A 437 6.30 -0.79 -23.49
C ARG A 437 5.68 0.36 -22.71
N ASP A 438 6.05 1.60 -23.06
CA ASP A 438 5.58 2.80 -22.37
C ASP A 438 4.07 2.95 -22.48
N LYS A 439 3.48 2.56 -23.61
CA LYS A 439 2.03 2.48 -23.83
C LYS A 439 1.36 1.53 -22.82
N GLN A 440 1.91 0.35 -22.61
CA GLN A 440 1.38 -0.63 -21.64
C GLN A 440 1.53 -0.14 -20.19
N ILE A 441 2.69 0.39 -19.86
CA ILE A 441 2.97 0.92 -18.50
C ILE A 441 2.07 2.12 -18.19
N THR A 442 1.80 2.99 -19.16
CA THR A 442 0.88 4.13 -18.98
C THR A 442 -0.53 3.67 -18.63
N MET A 443 -1.01 2.59 -19.25
CA MET A 443 -2.31 1.98 -18.91
C MET A 443 -2.34 1.46 -17.45
N VAL A 444 -1.27 0.78 -17.03
CA VAL A 444 -1.12 0.30 -15.64
C VAL A 444 -1.18 1.45 -14.65
N LYS A 445 -0.42 2.51 -14.93
CA LYS A 445 -0.35 3.71 -14.08
C LYS A 445 -1.69 4.42 -13.98
N LEU A 446 -2.39 4.61 -15.12
CA LEU A 446 -3.71 5.24 -15.13
C LEU A 446 -4.72 4.43 -14.33
N TYR A 447 -4.75 3.11 -14.53
CA TYR A 447 -5.63 2.22 -13.78
C TYR A 447 -5.39 2.28 -12.27
N LYS A 448 -4.12 2.24 -11.85
CA LYS A 448 -3.72 2.41 -10.44
C LYS A 448 -4.10 3.80 -9.91
N ALA A 449 -3.84 4.88 -10.66
CA ALA A 449 -4.13 6.24 -10.23
C ALA A 449 -5.63 6.47 -9.99
N LEU A 450 -6.49 5.83 -10.79
CA LEU A 450 -7.95 5.87 -10.64
C LEU A 450 -8.47 4.97 -9.50
N GLY A 451 -7.60 4.20 -8.84
CA GLY A 451 -7.97 3.33 -7.72
C GLY A 451 -8.41 1.93 -8.12
N GLY A 452 -8.07 1.47 -9.32
CA GLY A 452 -8.31 0.09 -9.75
C GLY A 452 -7.26 -0.89 -9.21
N GLY A 453 -7.57 -2.20 -9.22
CA GLY A 453 -6.59 -3.27 -8.93
C GLY A 453 -6.70 -3.96 -7.57
N TYR A 454 -7.83 -3.82 -6.86
CA TYR A 454 -8.04 -4.56 -5.60
C TYR A 454 -9.44 -5.19 -5.54
#